data_7067eb4ee9497b9f68b9b0f765fc1653
#
_entry.id   7067eb4ee9497b9f68b9b0f765fc1653
#
_cell.length_a   1.000
_cell.length_b   1.000
_cell.length_c   1.000
_cell.angle_alpha   90.00
_cell.angle_beta   90.00
_cell.angle_gamma   90.00
#
_symmetry.space_group_name_H-M   'P 1'
#
loop_
_entity.id
_entity.type
_entity.pdbx_description
1 polymer ?
#
loop_
_entity_poly.entity_id
_entity_poly.type
_entity_poly.pdbx_seq_one_letter_code
_entity_poly.pdbx_strand_id
1 'polypeptide(L)'
;MHAVMVKVKINDPEAADSHLRERVVPRISQAAGFVAGYWTRKDNTGLSMVIFDSEDAATRASEQVPSMIPDAVTLEDVEVREVVVHA
;
A
#
# COMPACT_ATOMS: atom_id res chain seq x y z
N MET A 1 -5.72 1.91 -15.48
CA MET A 1 -5.28 2.02 -14.08
C MET A 1 -5.07 0.65 -13.48
N HIS A 2 -4.10 0.55 -12.61
CA HIS A 2 -3.79 -0.68 -11.88
C HIS A 2 -3.67 -0.40 -10.40
N ALA A 3 -4.07 -1.36 -9.57
CA ALA A 3 -4.03 -1.24 -8.12
C ALA A 3 -2.98 -2.17 -7.53
N VAL A 4 -2.25 -1.67 -6.54
CA VAL A 4 -1.39 -2.50 -5.68
C VAL A 4 -2.20 -2.79 -4.42
N MET A 5 -2.50 -4.07 -4.20
CA MET A 5 -3.21 -4.53 -3.02
C MET A 5 -2.20 -5.11 -2.04
N VAL A 6 -2.17 -4.57 -0.83
CA VAL A 6 -1.23 -5.01 0.22
C VAL A 6 -2.01 -5.48 1.44
N LYS A 7 -1.77 -6.70 1.87
CA LYS A 7 -2.38 -7.25 3.07
C LYS A 7 -1.30 -7.45 4.14
N VAL A 8 -1.55 -6.92 5.33
CA VAL A 8 -0.61 -7.03 6.44
C VAL A 8 -1.32 -7.45 7.73
N LYS A 9 -0.56 -8.06 8.63
CA LYS A 9 -0.97 -8.27 10.01
C LYS A 9 -0.35 -7.15 10.84
N ILE A 10 -1.16 -6.48 11.65
CA ILE A 10 -0.72 -5.35 12.46
C ILE A 10 -0.35 -5.85 13.86
N ASN A 11 0.92 -5.67 14.24
CA ASN A 11 1.44 -6.10 15.54
C ASN A 11 1.39 -4.96 16.57
N ASP A 12 1.58 -3.72 16.09
CA ASP A 12 1.54 -2.50 16.92
C ASP A 12 0.78 -1.42 16.16
N PRO A 13 -0.52 -1.22 16.46
CA PRO A 13 -1.35 -0.27 15.70
C PRO A 13 -0.86 1.17 15.73
N GLU A 14 -0.37 1.66 16.87
CA GLU A 14 0.11 3.04 16.98
C GLU A 14 1.36 3.27 16.14
N ALA A 15 2.32 2.36 16.23
CA ALA A 15 3.54 2.45 15.45
C ALA A 15 3.25 2.28 13.95
N ALA A 16 2.31 1.41 13.59
CA ALA A 16 1.90 1.23 12.21
C ALA A 16 1.27 2.49 11.63
N ASP A 17 0.36 3.14 12.37
CA ASP A 17 -0.29 4.38 11.94
C ASP A 17 0.72 5.52 11.79
N SER A 18 1.63 5.66 12.73
CA SER A 18 2.69 6.68 12.65
C SER A 18 3.58 6.46 11.44
N HIS A 19 3.98 5.21 11.20
CA HIS A 19 4.82 4.87 10.06
C HIS A 19 4.10 5.19 8.73
N LEU A 20 2.81 4.87 8.62
CA LEU A 20 2.02 5.19 7.43
C LEU A 20 2.01 6.69 7.16
N ARG A 21 1.67 7.49 8.17
CA ARG A 21 1.53 8.93 8.01
C ARG A 21 2.85 9.64 7.75
N GLU A 22 3.91 9.22 8.40
CA GLU A 22 5.20 9.90 8.37
C GLU A 22 6.13 9.41 7.27
N ARG A 23 6.00 8.16 6.86
CA ARG A 23 6.95 7.52 5.93
C ARG A 23 6.31 7.01 4.65
N VAL A 24 5.23 6.24 4.75
CA VAL A 24 4.66 5.54 3.60
C VAL A 24 3.87 6.50 2.71
N VAL A 25 2.90 7.20 3.27
CA VAL A 25 2.02 8.11 2.51
C VAL A 25 2.80 9.19 1.79
N PRO A 26 3.73 9.92 2.45
CA PRO A 26 4.50 10.93 1.74
C PRO A 26 5.36 10.37 0.60
N ARG A 27 5.94 9.18 0.80
CA ARG A 27 6.79 8.56 -0.21
C ARG A 27 5.99 8.06 -1.39
N ILE A 28 4.90 7.32 -1.13
CA ILE A 28 4.12 6.70 -2.20
C ILE A 28 3.34 7.74 -3.01
N SER A 29 2.90 8.82 -2.38
CA SER A 29 2.17 9.89 -3.07
C SER A 29 3.04 10.65 -4.06
N GLN A 30 4.36 10.54 -3.97
CA GLN A 30 5.30 11.15 -4.90
C GLN A 30 5.79 10.17 -5.97
N ALA A 31 5.35 8.91 -5.92
CA ALA A 31 5.75 7.92 -6.90
C ALA A 31 5.15 8.25 -8.27
N ALA A 32 5.93 7.97 -9.34
CA ALA A 32 5.46 8.18 -10.69
C ALA A 32 4.18 7.39 -10.96
N GLY A 33 3.16 8.04 -11.49
CA GLY A 33 1.89 7.40 -11.83
C GLY A 33 0.91 7.26 -10.67
N PHE A 34 1.24 7.73 -9.49
CA PHE A 34 0.32 7.66 -8.34
C PHE A 34 -0.98 8.44 -8.61
N VAL A 35 -2.12 7.80 -8.33
CA VAL A 35 -3.45 8.41 -8.50
C VAL A 35 -4.14 8.59 -7.15
N ALA A 36 -4.25 7.53 -6.35
CA ALA A 36 -4.92 7.56 -5.06
C ALA A 36 -4.45 6.39 -4.20
N GLY A 37 -4.63 6.51 -2.89
CA GLY A 37 -4.31 5.44 -1.98
C GLY A 37 -5.26 5.40 -0.80
N TYR A 38 -5.59 4.19 -0.36
CA TYR A 38 -6.46 3.95 0.78
C TYR A 38 -5.82 2.90 1.66
N TRP A 39 -5.60 3.23 2.92
CA TRP A 39 -5.06 2.32 3.92
C TRP A 39 -6.14 2.05 4.94
N THR A 40 -6.59 0.80 5.00
CA THR A 40 -7.71 0.40 5.85
C THR A 40 -7.25 -0.56 6.94
N ARG A 41 -8.00 -0.62 8.02
CA ARG A 41 -7.73 -1.54 9.12
C ARG A 41 -9.04 -2.12 9.64
N LYS A 42 -9.01 -3.43 9.91
CA LYS A 42 -10.07 -4.11 10.63
C LYS A 42 -9.41 -5.08 11.62
N ASP A 43 -9.66 -4.91 12.90
CA ASP A 43 -8.99 -5.67 13.97
C ASP A 43 -7.47 -5.53 13.85
N ASN A 44 -6.75 -6.63 13.71
CA ASN A 44 -5.30 -6.62 13.57
C ASN A 44 -4.85 -6.81 12.12
N THR A 45 -5.72 -6.55 11.16
CA THR A 45 -5.45 -6.73 9.74
C THR A 45 -5.51 -5.40 9.01
N GLY A 46 -4.50 -5.12 8.19
CA GLY A 46 -4.48 -3.97 7.31
C GLY A 46 -4.65 -4.41 5.86
N LEU A 47 -5.46 -3.69 5.11
CA LEU A 47 -5.61 -3.89 3.69
C LEU A 47 -5.50 -2.53 3.01
N SER A 48 -4.49 -2.40 2.14
CA SER A 48 -4.24 -1.17 1.40
C SER A 48 -4.56 -1.35 -0.06
N MET A 49 -5.06 -0.28 -0.67
CA MET A 49 -5.26 -0.23 -2.11
C MET A 49 -4.66 1.06 -2.63
N VAL A 50 -3.61 0.95 -3.43
CA VAL A 50 -2.92 2.09 -4.01
C VAL A 50 -3.08 2.04 -5.52
N ILE A 51 -3.61 3.09 -6.10
CA ILE A 51 -3.96 3.15 -7.52
C ILE A 51 -2.88 3.91 -8.28
N PHE A 52 -2.46 3.32 -9.41
CA PHE A 52 -1.51 3.92 -10.34
C PHE A 52 -2.12 4.02 -11.73
N ASP A 53 -1.61 4.96 -12.53
CA ASP A 53 -2.14 5.21 -13.88
C ASP A 53 -1.72 4.16 -14.92
N SER A 54 -0.73 3.31 -14.59
CA SER A 54 -0.24 2.27 -15.50
C SER A 54 0.16 1.00 -14.75
N GLU A 55 0.21 -0.11 -15.48
CA GLU A 55 0.68 -1.38 -14.94
C GLU A 55 2.15 -1.30 -14.51
N ASP A 56 2.98 -0.64 -15.31
CA ASP A 56 4.41 -0.50 -15.01
C ASP A 56 4.62 0.23 -13.68
N ALA A 57 3.90 1.33 -13.45
CA ALA A 57 4.01 2.09 -12.22
C ALA A 57 3.56 1.24 -11.02
N ALA A 58 2.46 0.52 -11.15
CA ALA A 58 1.95 -0.36 -10.10
C ALA A 58 2.94 -1.49 -9.80
N THR A 59 3.50 -2.10 -10.83
CA THR A 59 4.48 -3.19 -10.67
C THR A 59 5.73 -2.72 -9.95
N ARG A 60 6.27 -1.56 -10.31
CA ARG A 60 7.43 -0.97 -9.62
C ARG A 60 7.13 -0.71 -8.15
N ALA A 61 5.95 -0.16 -7.87
CA ALA A 61 5.54 0.11 -6.50
C ALA A 61 5.41 -1.19 -5.69
N SER A 62 4.82 -2.23 -6.28
CA SER A 62 4.66 -3.52 -5.61
C SER A 62 5.99 -4.16 -5.24
N GLU A 63 7.00 -4.00 -6.07
CA GLU A 63 8.35 -4.53 -5.82
C GLU A 63 9.03 -3.82 -4.66
N GLN A 64 8.66 -2.59 -4.35
CA GLN A 64 9.24 -1.83 -3.25
C GLN A 64 8.54 -2.06 -1.91
N VAL A 65 7.35 -2.63 -1.90
CA VAL A 65 6.57 -2.83 -0.68
C VAL A 65 7.34 -3.59 0.40
N PRO A 66 8.02 -4.71 0.12
CA PRO A 66 8.75 -5.43 1.17
C PRO A 66 9.79 -4.58 1.90
N SER A 67 10.41 -3.62 1.20
CA SER A 67 11.41 -2.74 1.81
C SER A 67 10.80 -1.61 2.64
N MET A 68 9.48 -1.41 2.55
CA MET A 68 8.75 -0.35 3.26
C MET A 68 8.03 -0.86 4.50
N ILE A 69 8.10 -2.15 4.79
CA ILE A 69 7.38 -2.77 5.90
C ILE A 69 8.15 -2.57 7.21
N PRO A 70 7.55 -1.89 8.22
CA PRO A 70 8.19 -1.74 9.53
C PRO A 70 7.97 -2.99 10.39
N ASP A 71 8.69 -3.04 11.52
CA ASP A 71 8.53 -4.14 12.49
C ASP A 71 7.12 -4.19 13.10
N ALA A 72 6.40 -3.08 13.06
CA ALA A 72 5.03 -2.99 13.60
C ALA A 72 4.01 -3.81 12.81
N VAL A 73 4.34 -4.26 11.61
CA VAL A 73 3.45 -5.06 10.77
C VAL A 73 4.20 -6.25 10.16
N THR A 74 3.42 -7.26 9.79
CA THR A 74 3.93 -8.42 9.04
C THR A 74 3.25 -8.46 7.68
N LEU A 75 4.04 -8.45 6.61
CA LEU A 75 3.51 -8.52 5.25
C LEU A 75 2.97 -9.92 4.97
N GLU A 76 1.70 -9.99 4.57
CA GLU A 76 1.05 -11.25 4.24
C GLU A 76 0.90 -11.47 2.74
N ASP A 77 0.58 -10.42 1.98
CA ASP A 77 0.41 -10.55 0.53
C ASP A 77 0.56 -9.21 -0.17
N VAL A 78 1.06 -9.25 -1.40
CA VAL A 78 1.14 -8.11 -2.31
C VAL A 78 0.74 -8.60 -3.69
N GLU A 79 -0.21 -7.93 -4.33
CA GLU A 79 -0.59 -8.25 -5.71
C GLU A 79 -0.92 -6.99 -6.49
N VAL A 80 -0.76 -7.07 -7.80
CA VAL A 80 -1.14 -6.01 -8.75
C VAL A 80 -2.40 -6.47 -9.48
N ARG A 81 -3.43 -5.62 -9.50
CA ARG A 81 -4.70 -5.92 -10.16
C ARG A 81 -5.06 -4.81 -11.13
N GLU A 82 -5.68 -5.19 -12.24
CA GLU A 82 -6.27 -4.20 -13.13
C GLU A 82 -7.51 -3.59 -12.47
N VAL A 83 -7.65 -2.26 -12.58
CA VAL A 83 -8.88 -1.59 -12.18
C VAL A 83 -9.86 -1.66 -13.34
N VAL A 84 -10.91 -2.43 -13.17
CA VAL A 84 -11.88 -2.69 -14.24
C VAL A 84 -12.83 -1.50 -14.44
N VAL A 85 -13.24 -0.88 -13.31
CA VAL A 85 -14.17 0.25 -13.33
C VAL A 85 -14.03 1.02 -12.02
N HIS A 86 -14.24 2.32 -12.09
CA HIS A 86 -14.24 3.18 -10.89
C HIS A 86 -15.32 4.26 -11.03
N ALA A 87 -15.66 4.84 -9.93
CA ALA A 87 -16.62 5.94 -9.88
C ALA A 87 -16.05 7.11 -9.09
#